data_05e82de7c9f41ab0757e16bd035b179c
#
_entry.id   05e82de7c9f41ab0757e16bd035b179c
#
_cell.length_a   1.000
_cell.length_b   1.000
_cell.length_c   1.000
_cell.angle_alpha   90.00
_cell.angle_beta   90.00
_cell.angle_gamma   90.00
#
_symmetry.space_group_name_H-M   'P 1'
#
loop_
_entity.id
_entity.type
_entity.pdbx_description
1 polymer ?
#
loop_
_entity_poly.entity_id
_entity_poly.type
_entity_poly.pdbx_seq_one_letter_code
_entity_poly.pdbx_strand_id
1 'polypeptide(L)' 'MANRGPVPSPLTPRQLECLSRIASGETSAEIGEALGLSKRTVDHYVLNACARLGVRNRTQAVAKAIGDGMILAPPP' A
#
# COMPACT_ATOMS: atom_id res chain seq x y z
N MET A 1 13.74 -22.92 -11.68
CA MET A 1 13.29 -22.47 -11.46
C MET A 1 12.70 -21.71 -11.60
N ALA A 2 12.46 -21.41 -11.80
CA ALA A 2 12.10 -20.74 -11.80
C ALA A 2 11.29 -20.03 -11.56
N ASN A 3 10.84 -19.66 -11.32
CA ASN A 3 10.09 -19.04 -10.95
C ASN A 3 9.20 -18.91 -10.67
N ARG A 4 9.30 -18.77 -10.92
CA ARG A 4 8.48 -18.59 -10.07
C ARG A 4 7.55 -17.58 -10.15
N GLY A 5 6.47 -17.49 -9.70
CA GLY A 5 5.58 -16.39 -9.68
C GLY A 5 6.15 -15.15 -8.98
N PRO A 6 5.34 -14.12 -8.74
CA PRO A 6 5.81 -12.93 -8.04
C PRO A 6 6.36 -13.26 -6.66
N VAL A 7 7.30 -12.45 -6.20
CA VAL A 7 7.88 -12.59 -4.87
C VAL A 7 6.76 -12.43 -3.83
N PRO A 8 6.67 -13.32 -2.85
CA PRO A 8 5.66 -13.17 -1.80
C PRO A 8 5.82 -11.83 -1.08
N SER A 9 4.70 -11.19 -0.81
CA SER A 9 4.66 -9.92 -0.11
C SER A 9 4.01 -10.12 1.26
N PRO A 10 4.48 -9.43 2.32
CA PRO A 10 3.80 -9.45 3.61
C PRO A 10 2.45 -8.75 3.59
N LEU A 11 2.15 -8.04 2.50
CA LEU A 11 0.93 -7.25 2.37
C LEU A 11 -0.10 -7.96 1.50
N THR A 12 -1.37 -7.76 1.83
CA THR A 12 -2.47 -8.25 1.01
C THR A 12 -2.62 -7.37 -0.24
N PRO A 13 -3.28 -7.88 -1.30
CA PRO A 13 -3.54 -7.07 -2.48
C PRO A 13 -4.24 -5.74 -2.17
N ARG A 14 -5.20 -5.75 -1.23
CA ARG A 14 -5.91 -4.52 -0.87
C ARG A 14 -5.00 -3.52 -0.16
N GLN A 15 -4.11 -4.01 0.70
CA GLN A 15 -3.12 -3.14 1.36
C GLN A 15 -2.18 -2.54 0.33
N LEU A 16 -1.72 -3.34 -0.63
CA LEU A 16 -0.85 -2.86 -1.71
C LEU A 16 -1.55 -1.79 -2.54
N GLU A 17 -2.82 -2.01 -2.86
CA GLU A 17 -3.60 -1.05 -3.64
C GLU A 17 -3.73 0.28 -2.89
N CYS A 18 -4.02 0.23 -1.60
CA CYS A 18 -4.12 1.46 -0.80
C CYS A 18 -2.79 2.21 -0.78
N LEU A 19 -1.68 1.52 -0.58
CA LEU A 19 -0.36 2.18 -0.56
C LEU A 19 -0.01 2.76 -1.93
N SER A 20 -0.34 2.06 -3.01
CA SER A 20 -0.08 2.54 -4.36
C SER A 20 -0.84 3.83 -4.63
N ARG A 21 -2.10 3.91 -4.20
CA ARG A 21 -2.91 5.12 -4.38
C ARG A 21 -2.42 6.27 -3.52
N ILE A 22 -1.96 5.98 -2.29
CA ILE A 22 -1.34 7.01 -1.44
C ILE A 22 -0.07 7.54 -2.11
N ALA A 23 0.73 6.65 -2.69
CA ALA A 23 1.93 7.07 -3.41
C ALA A 23 1.60 8.01 -4.57
N SER A 24 0.44 7.85 -5.18
CA SER A 24 -0.04 8.71 -6.28
C SER A 24 -0.69 10.00 -5.79
N GLY A 25 -0.75 10.22 -4.47
CA GLY A 25 -1.27 11.47 -3.91
C GLY A 25 -2.73 11.44 -3.49
N GLU A 26 -3.39 10.29 -3.51
CA GLU A 26 -4.79 10.19 -3.09
C GLU A 26 -4.89 10.19 -1.56
N THR A 27 -5.93 10.83 -1.06
CA THR A 27 -6.25 10.80 0.37
C THR A 27 -7.02 9.51 0.69
N SER A 28 -7.09 9.16 1.97
CA SER A 28 -7.88 8.01 2.42
C SER A 28 -9.35 8.12 2.00
N ALA A 29 -9.90 9.34 2.03
CA ALA A 29 -11.28 9.57 1.61
C ALA A 29 -11.44 9.30 0.12
N GLU A 30 -10.51 9.77 -0.70
CA GLU A 30 -10.53 9.53 -2.14
C GLU A 30 -10.38 8.05 -2.47
N ILE A 31 -9.48 7.37 -1.77
CA ILE A 31 -9.29 5.94 -1.94
C ILE A 31 -10.57 5.17 -1.59
N GLY A 32 -11.18 5.54 -0.47
CA GLY A 32 -12.44 4.92 -0.05
C GLY A 32 -13.52 5.09 -1.10
N GLU A 33 -13.64 6.28 -1.67
CA GLU A 33 -14.61 6.55 -2.71
C GLU A 33 -14.34 5.69 -3.95
N ALA A 34 -13.08 5.60 -4.36
CA ALA A 34 -12.70 4.81 -5.54
C ALA A 34 -12.91 3.31 -5.34
N LEU A 35 -12.72 2.80 -4.14
CA LEU A 35 -12.79 1.36 -3.85
C LEU A 35 -14.12 0.94 -3.23
N GLY A 36 -15.04 1.87 -2.98
CA GLY A 36 -16.30 1.54 -2.32
C GLY A 36 -16.13 1.23 -0.85
N LEU A 37 -15.16 1.87 -0.19
CA LEU A 37 -14.85 1.65 1.21
C LEU A 37 -14.98 2.96 2.00
N SER A 38 -15.19 2.86 3.31
CA SER A 38 -15.15 4.04 4.15
C SER A 38 -13.69 4.51 4.33
N LYS A 39 -13.52 5.80 4.61
CA LYS A 39 -12.22 6.35 4.95
C LYS A 39 -11.59 5.57 6.11
N ARG A 40 -12.40 5.23 7.10
CA ARG A 40 -11.94 4.49 8.28
C ARG A 40 -11.37 3.12 7.88
N THR A 41 -12.03 2.43 6.96
CA THR A 41 -11.55 1.13 6.48
C THR A 41 -10.22 1.27 5.75
N VAL A 42 -10.08 2.31 4.91
CA VAL A 42 -8.82 2.58 4.23
C VAL A 42 -7.71 2.85 5.25
N ASP A 43 -7.99 3.72 6.24
CA ASP A 43 -7.01 4.02 7.28
C ASP A 43 -6.60 2.74 8.03
N HIS A 44 -7.53 1.82 8.24
CA HIS A 44 -7.25 0.55 8.90
C HIS A 44 -6.33 -0.34 8.06
N TYR A 45 -6.57 -0.42 6.75
CA TYR A 45 -5.67 -1.15 5.86
C TYR A 45 -4.26 -0.57 5.90
N VAL A 46 -4.15 0.75 5.91
CA VAL A 46 -2.84 1.41 5.95
C VAL A 46 -2.14 1.14 7.28
N LEU A 47 -2.88 1.21 8.39
CA LEU A 47 -2.32 0.94 9.71
C LEU A 47 -1.78 -0.50 9.79
N ASN A 48 -2.55 -1.46 9.28
CA ASN A 48 -2.12 -2.85 9.25
C ASN A 48 -0.90 -3.05 8.36
N ALA A 49 -0.84 -2.34 7.23
CA ALA A 49 0.32 -2.39 6.36
C ALA A 49 1.56 -1.88 7.08
N CYS A 50 1.44 -0.77 7.81
CA CYS A 50 2.55 -0.23 8.59
C CYS A 50 3.05 -1.26 9.61
N ALA A 51 2.14 -1.92 10.31
CA ALA A 51 2.51 -2.92 11.30
C ALA A 51 3.25 -4.08 10.65
N ARG A 52 2.78 -4.55 9.51
CA ARG A 52 3.42 -5.67 8.81
C ARG A 52 4.79 -5.30 8.25
N LEU A 53 4.98 -4.05 7.85
CA LEU A 53 6.26 -3.59 7.33
C LEU A 53 7.22 -3.13 8.43
N GLY A 54 6.74 -3.03 9.67
CA GLY A 54 7.56 -2.58 10.78
C GLY A 54 7.90 -1.11 10.70
N VAL A 55 7.01 -0.30 10.16
CA VAL A 55 7.21 1.14 10.03
C VAL A 55 6.17 1.89 10.84
N ARG A 56 6.36 3.21 11.02
CA ARG A 56 5.55 4.02 11.94
C ARG A 56 4.39 4.76 11.29
N ASN A 57 4.50 5.09 10.01
CA ASN A 57 3.50 5.93 9.36
C ASN A 57 3.40 5.56 7.88
N ARG A 58 2.37 6.11 7.23
CA ARG A 58 2.09 5.77 5.83
C ARG A 58 3.17 6.25 4.87
N THR A 59 3.85 7.34 5.18
CA THR A 59 4.95 7.82 4.34
C THR A 59 6.08 6.81 4.33
N GLN A 60 6.43 6.28 5.49
CA GLN A 60 7.44 5.24 5.59
C GLN A 60 6.98 3.94 4.92
N ALA A 61 5.69 3.62 5.05
CA ALA A 61 5.14 2.41 4.43
C ALA A 61 5.24 2.48 2.91
N VAL A 62 4.89 3.63 2.33
CA VAL A 62 5.00 3.85 0.88
C VAL A 62 6.45 3.76 0.44
N ALA A 63 7.36 4.44 1.16
CA ALA A 63 8.77 4.44 0.81
C ALA A 63 9.35 3.02 0.84
N LYS A 64 9.01 2.25 1.87
CA LYS A 64 9.49 0.87 1.98
C LYS A 64 8.89 -0.02 0.89
N ALA A 65 7.61 0.12 0.62
CA ALA A 65 6.95 -0.68 -0.41
C ALA A 65 7.53 -0.41 -1.79
N ILE A 66 7.84 0.84 -2.11
CA ILE A 66 8.51 1.19 -3.37
C ILE A 66 9.92 0.62 -3.38
N GLY A 67 10.67 0.82 -2.31
CA GLY A 67 12.05 0.36 -2.21
C GLY A 67 12.19 -1.16 -2.35
N ASP A 68 11.21 -1.90 -1.83
CA ASP A 68 11.22 -3.36 -1.89
C ASP A 68 10.52 -3.90 -3.14
N GLY A 69 10.08 -3.04 -4.04
CA GLY A 69 9.46 -3.47 -5.29
C GLY A 69 8.03 -3.97 -5.15
N MET A 70 7.37 -3.69 -4.03
CA MET A 70 5.99 -4.12 -3.80
C MET A 70 4.99 -3.29 -4.59
N ILE A 71 5.28 -2.01 -4.76
CA ILE A 71 4.46 -1.09 -5.57
C ILE A 71 5.41 -0.26 -6.42
N LEU A 72 4.87 0.33 -7.48
CA LEU A 72 5.64 1.20 -8.37
C LEU A 72 5.60 2.63 -7.87
N ALA A 73 6.73 3.33 -8.04
CA ALA A 73 6.76 4.77 -7.80
C ALA A 73 5.90 5.45 -8.87
N PRO A 74 5.13 6.50 -8.51
CA PRO A 74 4.36 7.22 -9.51
C PRO A 74 5.29 7.94 -10.48
N PRO A 75 4.85 8.19 -11.73
CA PRO A 75 5.65 8.95 -12.68
C PRO A 75 5.83 10.39 -12.19
N PRO A 76 6.92 11.03 -12.59
CA PRO A 76 7.19 12.43 -12.20
C PRO A 76 6.18 13.40 -12.80
#